data_71316fe9d7ec2041b66b2a4c71c5b52e
#
_entry.id   71316fe9d7ec2041b66b2a4c71c5b52e
#
_cell.length_a   1.000
_cell.length_b   1.000
_cell.length_c   1.000
_cell.angle_alpha   90.00
_cell.angle_beta   90.00
_cell.angle_gamma   90.00
#
_symmetry.space_group_name_H-M   'P 1'
#
loop_
_entity.id
_entity.type
_entity.pdbx_description
1 polymer ?
#
loop_
_entity_poly.entity_id
_entity_poly.type
_entity_poly.pdbx_seq_one_letter_code
_entity_poly.pdbx_strand_id
1 'polypeptide(L)'
;MSGSPVVPIVELVGAGMSAIVAAIPITEASTGSPVIVVGGLAVLCRLSQPYRVTTDLDTVNRRRVGQPSQLELLVTRGARRSGPSGVLLDTPLGPVQVDVLEVNDADLSDLPADPSDRLHVLSHAWAAETASPVVLRSDRGAEVHTLAARPGALIAMKLQSIMNRGAAKEATDVLDIVRLTLDPQCGETSRTELADAGNQLRQDALRHAHLWFIERADRTLRVVRKIPEGRDTTGDDLQLVGELLMSALNMPV
;
A
#
# COMPACT_ATOMS: atom_id res chain seq x y z
N MET A 1 17.92 -24.69 -12.52
CA MET A 1 18.29 -24.39 -11.11
C MET A 1 17.51 -23.17 -10.71
N SER A 2 16.40 -23.37 -10.00
CA SER A 2 15.55 -22.25 -9.52
C SER A 2 16.22 -21.73 -8.24
N GLY A 3 16.92 -20.62 -8.36
CA GLY A 3 17.42 -19.89 -7.20
C GLY A 3 16.25 -19.45 -6.34
N SER A 4 16.30 -19.66 -5.03
CA SER A 4 15.32 -19.11 -4.11
C SER A 4 15.26 -17.59 -4.33
N PRO A 5 14.08 -16.98 -4.41
CA PRO A 5 13.96 -15.55 -4.58
C PRO A 5 14.69 -14.84 -3.42
N VAL A 6 15.56 -13.89 -3.76
CA VAL A 6 16.26 -13.08 -2.76
C VAL A 6 15.21 -12.19 -2.08
N VAL A 7 15.12 -12.34 -0.75
CA VAL A 7 14.22 -11.49 0.05
C VAL A 7 14.82 -10.09 0.14
N PRO A 8 14.09 -9.03 -0.25
CA PRO A 8 14.60 -7.66 -0.18
C PRO A 8 14.87 -7.26 1.27
N ILE A 9 16.00 -6.59 1.50
CA ILE A 9 16.34 -5.96 2.78
C ILE A 9 16.17 -4.45 2.62
N VAL A 10 15.39 -3.83 3.51
CA VAL A 10 15.09 -2.40 3.48
C VAL A 10 15.63 -1.75 4.75
N GLU A 11 16.58 -0.85 4.58
CA GLU A 11 17.16 -0.08 5.68
C GLU A 11 16.26 1.13 5.98
N LEU A 12 15.83 1.24 7.24
CA LEU A 12 14.93 2.27 7.72
C LEU A 12 15.65 3.15 8.74
N VAL A 13 15.76 4.44 8.46
CA VAL A 13 16.54 5.38 9.25
C VAL A 13 15.65 6.36 10.00
N GLY A 14 15.97 6.60 11.25
CA GLY A 14 15.29 7.56 12.12
C GLY A 14 14.41 6.94 13.19
N ALA A 15 14.19 7.70 14.26
CA ALA A 15 13.49 7.21 15.45
C ALA A 15 12.06 6.74 15.17
N GLY A 16 11.32 7.46 14.31
CA GLY A 16 9.96 7.09 13.92
C GLY A 16 9.93 5.78 13.14
N MET A 17 10.83 5.60 12.18
CA MET A 17 10.93 4.37 11.39
C MET A 17 11.34 3.18 12.28
N SER A 18 12.27 3.39 13.22
CA SER A 18 12.65 2.36 14.18
C SER A 18 11.51 1.95 15.11
N ALA A 19 10.64 2.89 15.49
CA ALA A 19 9.43 2.60 16.28
C ALA A 19 8.42 1.76 15.46
N ILE A 20 8.26 2.06 14.17
CA ILE A 20 7.41 1.27 13.27
C ILE A 20 7.93 -0.16 13.14
N VAL A 21 9.25 -0.35 12.97
CA VAL A 21 9.85 -1.71 12.94
C VAL A 21 9.55 -2.45 14.25
N ALA A 22 9.65 -1.77 15.40
CA ALA A 22 9.33 -2.35 16.70
C ALA A 22 7.84 -2.68 16.89
N ALA A 23 6.93 -1.96 16.21
CA ALA A 23 5.49 -2.20 16.29
C ALA A 23 5.05 -3.50 15.58
N ILE A 24 5.78 -3.96 14.57
CA ILE A 24 5.40 -5.13 13.78
C ILE A 24 5.30 -6.40 14.64
N PRO A 25 6.34 -6.84 15.37
CA PRO A 25 6.25 -8.05 16.20
C PRO A 25 5.23 -7.92 17.34
N ILE A 26 4.98 -6.72 17.85
CA ILE A 26 3.95 -6.48 18.86
C ILE A 26 2.56 -6.66 18.26
N THR A 27 2.35 -6.18 17.03
CA THR A 27 1.11 -6.36 16.27
C THR A 27 0.87 -7.85 16.00
N GLU A 28 1.87 -8.58 15.51
CA GLU A 28 1.79 -10.01 15.27
C GLU A 28 1.47 -10.81 16.54
N ALA A 29 2.15 -10.52 17.63
CA ALA A 29 1.89 -11.17 18.93
C ALA A 29 0.49 -10.87 19.47
N SER A 30 -0.04 -9.67 19.19
CA SER A 30 -1.38 -9.26 19.63
C SER A 30 -2.49 -9.86 18.80
N THR A 31 -2.30 -10.03 17.50
CA THR A 31 -3.31 -10.53 16.56
C THR A 31 -3.20 -12.04 16.32
N GLY A 32 -2.05 -12.63 16.62
CA GLY A 32 -1.76 -14.04 16.33
C GLY A 32 -1.60 -14.33 14.83
N SER A 33 -1.39 -13.31 14.00
CA SER A 33 -1.27 -13.42 12.55
C SER A 33 -0.08 -12.60 12.04
N PRO A 34 0.58 -13.02 10.95
CA PRO A 34 1.61 -12.21 10.32
C PRO A 34 1.09 -10.84 9.92
N VAL A 35 1.90 -9.81 10.09
CA VAL A 35 1.62 -8.48 9.58
C VAL A 35 1.85 -8.46 8.07
N ILE A 36 0.90 -7.90 7.33
CA ILE A 36 1.04 -7.59 5.92
C ILE A 36 1.07 -6.08 5.78
N VAL A 37 2.24 -5.53 5.54
CA VAL A 37 2.46 -4.09 5.41
C VAL A 37 1.89 -3.59 4.09
N VAL A 38 1.15 -2.49 4.16
CA VAL A 38 0.65 -1.73 3.00
C VAL A 38 0.99 -0.25 3.14
N GLY A 39 0.32 0.64 2.41
CA GLY A 39 0.50 2.08 2.54
C GLY A 39 1.91 2.55 2.23
N GLY A 40 2.33 3.60 2.94
CA GLY A 40 3.60 4.26 2.70
C GLY A 40 4.83 3.38 2.92
N LEU A 41 4.84 2.60 3.99
CA LEU A 41 5.96 1.72 4.29
C LEU A 41 6.13 0.63 3.21
N ALA A 42 5.04 0.03 2.75
CA ALA A 42 5.12 -0.97 1.68
C ALA A 42 5.64 -0.38 0.37
N VAL A 43 5.25 0.85 0.02
CA VAL A 43 5.81 1.57 -1.14
C VAL A 43 7.33 1.69 -1.00
N LEU A 44 7.83 2.14 0.16
CA LEU A 44 9.27 2.25 0.42
C LEU A 44 9.99 0.90 0.29
N CYS A 45 9.35 -0.20 0.68
CA CYS A 45 9.91 -1.54 0.56
C CYS A 45 10.06 -2.03 -0.89
N ARG A 46 9.40 -1.40 -1.84
CA ARG A 46 9.38 -1.82 -3.26
C ARG A 46 10.24 -0.94 -4.16
N LEU A 47 10.46 0.30 -3.77
CA LEU A 47 11.25 1.24 -4.57
C LEU A 47 12.75 0.97 -4.46
N SER A 48 13.45 1.17 -5.56
CA SER A 48 14.92 1.14 -5.62
C SER A 48 15.55 2.20 -4.72
N GLN A 49 14.87 3.33 -4.54
CA GLN A 49 15.28 4.42 -3.66
C GLN A 49 14.08 4.96 -2.89
N PRO A 50 14.06 4.81 -1.54
CA PRO A 50 13.09 5.48 -0.69
C PRO A 50 13.19 7.00 -0.87
N TYR A 51 12.05 7.67 -1.03
CA TYR A 51 12.02 9.11 -1.31
C TYR A 51 11.36 9.95 -0.20
N ARG A 52 10.78 9.30 0.80
CA ARG A 52 10.12 9.93 1.93
C ARG A 52 10.19 9.02 3.17
N VAL A 53 9.70 9.50 4.28
CA VAL A 53 9.46 8.69 5.48
C VAL A 53 7.96 8.45 5.67
N THR A 54 7.61 7.47 6.48
CA THR A 54 6.23 7.27 6.97
C THR A 54 6.21 7.40 8.49
N THR A 55 5.06 7.73 9.05
CA THR A 55 4.85 7.93 10.49
C THR A 55 3.90 6.90 11.10
N ASP A 56 3.29 6.09 10.25
CA ASP A 56 2.26 5.11 10.57
C ASP A 56 2.61 3.74 9.99
N LEU A 57 2.06 2.70 10.61
CA LEU A 57 2.09 1.33 10.13
C LEU A 57 0.71 0.99 9.57
N ASP A 58 0.57 1.05 8.25
CA ASP A 58 -0.62 0.55 7.59
C ASP A 58 -0.52 -0.96 7.38
N THR A 59 -1.53 -1.71 7.78
CA THR A 59 -1.61 -3.16 7.61
C THR A 59 -2.87 -3.56 6.86
N VAL A 60 -2.81 -4.66 6.12
CA VAL A 60 -3.99 -5.25 5.50
C VAL A 60 -4.23 -6.66 6.05
N ASN A 61 -5.49 -6.99 6.24
CA ASN A 61 -5.90 -8.33 6.63
C ASN A 61 -7.13 -8.78 5.82
N ARG A 62 -7.09 -10.03 5.36
CA ARG A 62 -8.29 -10.71 4.85
C ARG A 62 -8.89 -11.55 5.98
N ARG A 63 -9.99 -11.05 6.55
CA ARG A 63 -10.69 -11.72 7.64
C ARG A 63 -11.63 -12.81 7.13
N ARG A 64 -11.39 -14.03 7.54
CA ARG A 64 -12.27 -15.16 7.26
C ARG A 64 -13.50 -15.16 8.18
N VAL A 65 -14.57 -15.81 7.73
CA VAL A 65 -15.77 -15.97 8.54
C VAL A 65 -15.43 -16.60 9.91
N GLY A 66 -15.94 -15.99 10.97
CA GLY A 66 -15.70 -16.43 12.35
C GLY A 66 -14.38 -15.95 12.98
N GLN A 67 -13.52 -15.27 12.25
CA GLN A 67 -12.32 -14.66 12.84
C GLN A 67 -12.65 -13.30 13.46
N PRO A 68 -12.08 -12.98 14.65
CA PRO A 68 -12.20 -11.66 15.22
C PRO A 68 -11.47 -10.60 14.35
N SER A 69 -11.90 -9.36 14.43
CA SER A 69 -11.19 -8.23 13.80
C SER A 69 -9.80 -8.06 14.43
N GLN A 70 -8.77 -7.85 13.61
CA GLN A 70 -7.43 -7.55 14.11
C GLN A 70 -7.42 -6.25 14.92
N LEU A 71 -8.21 -5.27 14.52
CA LEU A 71 -8.37 -4.02 15.25
C LEU A 71 -8.90 -4.25 16.67
N GLU A 72 -9.90 -5.13 16.84
CA GLU A 72 -10.44 -5.48 18.15
C GLU A 72 -9.44 -6.27 18.99
N LEU A 73 -8.68 -7.18 18.37
CA LEU A 73 -7.62 -7.92 19.07
C LEU A 73 -6.55 -6.96 19.61
N LEU A 74 -6.11 -5.98 18.82
CA LEU A 74 -5.15 -4.96 19.28
C LEU A 74 -5.69 -4.15 20.46
N VAL A 75 -6.95 -3.70 20.40
CA VAL A 75 -7.60 -2.96 21.50
C VAL A 75 -7.70 -3.84 22.75
N THR A 76 -8.10 -5.09 22.62
CA THR A 76 -8.20 -6.05 23.75
C THR A 76 -6.84 -6.29 24.40
N ARG A 77 -5.75 -6.17 23.63
CA ARG A 77 -4.37 -6.31 24.14
C ARG A 77 -3.76 -5.01 24.64
N GLY A 78 -4.56 -3.94 24.76
CA GLY A 78 -4.17 -2.69 25.42
C GLY A 78 -3.81 -1.55 24.46
N ALA A 79 -3.87 -1.73 23.14
CA ALA A 79 -3.72 -0.62 22.21
C ALA A 79 -4.90 0.35 22.31
N ARG A 80 -4.64 1.65 22.21
CA ARG A 80 -5.66 2.69 22.34
C ARG A 80 -6.29 3.01 20.99
N ARG A 81 -7.62 3.00 20.88
CA ARG A 81 -8.32 3.38 19.64
C ARG A 81 -7.87 4.77 19.16
N SER A 82 -7.61 4.86 17.84
CA SER A 82 -7.24 6.09 17.15
C SER A 82 -7.93 6.14 15.77
N GLY A 83 -9.13 6.69 15.77
CA GLY A 83 -9.97 6.72 14.56
C GLY A 83 -10.75 5.41 14.30
N PRO A 84 -11.41 5.30 13.15
CA PRO A 84 -12.30 4.17 12.84
C PRO A 84 -11.55 2.86 12.57
N SER A 85 -10.38 2.93 11.93
CA SER A 85 -9.57 1.77 11.51
C SER A 85 -8.22 1.66 12.20
N GLY A 86 -7.91 2.55 13.16
CA GLY A 86 -6.58 2.65 13.74
C GLY A 86 -6.53 2.51 15.25
N VAL A 87 -5.32 2.21 15.72
CA VAL A 87 -4.95 2.22 17.13
C VAL A 87 -3.61 2.90 17.31
N LEU A 88 -3.38 3.46 18.49
CA LEU A 88 -2.07 3.87 18.96
C LEU A 88 -1.47 2.74 19.80
N LEU A 89 -0.41 2.12 19.29
CA LEU A 89 0.29 1.00 19.89
C LEU A 89 1.55 1.50 20.59
N ASP A 90 1.68 1.20 21.88
CA ASP A 90 2.89 1.55 22.61
C ASP A 90 4.04 0.60 22.27
N THR A 91 5.20 1.16 21.92
CA THR A 91 6.44 0.40 21.67
C THR A 91 7.55 0.90 22.58
N PRO A 92 8.65 0.15 22.77
CA PRO A 92 9.81 0.62 23.53
C PRO A 92 10.45 1.91 22.97
N LEU A 93 10.16 2.26 21.72
CA LEU A 93 10.71 3.43 21.04
C LEU A 93 9.70 4.59 20.89
N GLY A 94 8.53 4.46 21.51
CA GLY A 94 7.44 5.43 21.48
C GLY A 94 6.17 4.87 20.82
N PRO A 95 5.05 5.61 20.94
CA PRO A 95 3.79 5.16 20.38
C PRO A 95 3.79 5.22 18.85
N VAL A 96 3.16 4.23 18.21
CA VAL A 96 3.01 4.12 16.76
C VAL A 96 1.53 4.03 16.39
N GLN A 97 1.09 4.84 15.44
CA GLN A 97 -0.21 4.68 14.81
C GLN A 97 -0.19 3.42 13.94
N VAL A 98 -1.08 2.47 14.21
CA VAL A 98 -1.29 1.27 13.40
C VAL A 98 -2.68 1.34 12.80
N ASP A 99 -2.77 1.42 11.48
CA ASP A 99 -4.01 1.40 10.74
C ASP A 99 -4.25 -0.01 10.18
N VAL A 100 -5.40 -0.60 10.52
CA VAL A 100 -5.79 -1.95 10.11
C VAL A 100 -6.86 -1.88 9.05
N LEU A 101 -6.51 -2.22 7.82
CA LEU A 101 -7.42 -2.28 6.68
C LEU A 101 -7.89 -3.73 6.54
N GLU A 102 -9.17 -3.98 6.84
CA GLU A 102 -9.74 -5.32 6.77
C GLU A 102 -10.74 -5.42 5.63
N VAL A 103 -10.63 -6.50 4.87
CA VAL A 103 -11.67 -6.99 3.98
C VAL A 103 -12.10 -8.37 4.46
N ASN A 104 -13.37 -8.71 4.33
CA ASN A 104 -13.88 -9.99 4.77
C ASN A 104 -14.41 -10.83 3.59
N ASP A 105 -14.54 -12.13 3.80
CA ASP A 105 -15.00 -13.04 2.76
C ASP A 105 -16.44 -12.75 2.31
N ALA A 106 -17.27 -12.11 3.14
CA ALA A 106 -18.61 -11.69 2.75
C ALA A 106 -18.57 -10.55 1.73
N ASP A 107 -17.66 -9.58 1.91
CA ASP A 107 -17.48 -8.48 0.95
C ASP A 107 -17.01 -9.00 -0.42
N LEU A 108 -16.22 -10.07 -0.44
CA LEU A 108 -15.75 -10.72 -1.67
C LEU A 108 -16.85 -11.58 -2.34
N SER A 109 -17.80 -12.10 -1.56
CA SER A 109 -18.91 -12.90 -2.07
C SER A 109 -20.03 -12.04 -2.65
N ASP A 110 -20.17 -10.81 -2.15
CA ASP A 110 -21.18 -9.83 -2.58
C ASP A 110 -20.48 -8.47 -2.81
N LEU A 111 -19.84 -8.37 -3.97
CA LEU A 111 -19.05 -7.19 -4.32
C LEU A 111 -19.92 -5.94 -4.45
N PRO A 112 -19.46 -4.77 -3.96
CA PRO A 112 -20.16 -3.51 -4.11
C PRO A 112 -20.47 -3.17 -5.57
N ALA A 113 -21.62 -2.57 -5.80
CA ALA A 113 -22.02 -2.10 -7.14
C ALA A 113 -21.17 -0.89 -7.59
N ASP A 114 -20.80 -0.02 -6.64
CA ASP A 114 -19.93 1.13 -6.91
C ASP A 114 -18.51 0.69 -7.28
N PRO A 115 -17.94 1.18 -8.40
CA PRO A 115 -16.59 0.78 -8.83
C PRO A 115 -15.48 1.14 -7.84
N SER A 116 -15.60 2.25 -7.09
CA SER A 116 -14.58 2.65 -6.11
C SER A 116 -14.59 1.76 -4.89
N ASP A 117 -15.79 1.44 -4.38
CA ASP A 117 -15.95 0.56 -3.23
C ASP A 117 -15.53 -0.87 -3.60
N ARG A 118 -15.88 -1.31 -4.82
CA ARG A 118 -15.48 -2.61 -5.33
C ARG A 118 -13.97 -2.70 -5.53
N LEU A 119 -13.32 -1.66 -6.08
CA LEU A 119 -11.87 -1.62 -6.19
C LEU A 119 -11.21 -1.63 -4.81
N HIS A 120 -11.80 -0.99 -3.79
CA HIS A 120 -11.34 -1.08 -2.41
C HIS A 120 -11.29 -2.55 -1.95
N VAL A 121 -12.42 -3.26 -2.02
CA VAL A 121 -12.49 -4.67 -1.59
C VAL A 121 -11.48 -5.53 -2.36
N LEU A 122 -11.48 -5.46 -3.68
CA LEU A 122 -10.65 -6.31 -4.52
C LEU A 122 -9.15 -6.03 -4.36
N SER A 123 -8.73 -4.75 -4.29
CA SER A 123 -7.32 -4.39 -4.17
C SER A 123 -6.74 -4.75 -2.81
N HIS A 124 -7.51 -4.61 -1.73
CA HIS A 124 -7.08 -4.99 -0.38
C HIS A 124 -7.00 -6.51 -0.22
N ALA A 125 -7.97 -7.26 -0.77
CA ALA A 125 -7.90 -8.73 -0.80
C ALA A 125 -6.69 -9.20 -1.59
N TRP A 126 -6.46 -8.61 -2.77
CA TRP A 126 -5.30 -8.95 -3.62
C TRP A 126 -3.98 -8.63 -2.92
N ALA A 127 -3.86 -7.49 -2.23
CA ALA A 127 -2.69 -7.13 -1.44
C ALA A 127 -2.42 -8.17 -0.33
N ALA A 128 -3.47 -8.61 0.37
CA ALA A 128 -3.34 -9.60 1.43
C ALA A 128 -2.95 -11.00 0.89
N GLU A 129 -3.48 -11.40 -0.26
CA GLU A 129 -3.23 -12.73 -0.84
C GLU A 129 -1.86 -12.88 -1.49
N THR A 130 -1.33 -11.78 -2.06
CA THR A 130 -0.11 -11.81 -2.88
C THR A 130 1.10 -11.21 -2.20
N ALA A 131 0.97 -10.75 -0.95
CA ALA A 131 2.08 -10.18 -0.20
C ALA A 131 3.32 -11.09 -0.22
N SER A 132 4.49 -10.48 -0.30
CA SER A 132 5.75 -11.21 -0.37
C SER A 132 6.71 -10.78 0.74
N PRO A 133 7.61 -11.69 1.18
CA PRO A 133 8.54 -11.44 2.27
C PRO A 133 9.42 -10.22 2.02
N VAL A 134 9.67 -9.47 3.10
CA VAL A 134 10.68 -8.40 3.18
C VAL A 134 11.36 -8.47 4.54
N VAL A 135 12.60 -8.01 4.60
CA VAL A 135 13.34 -7.80 5.85
C VAL A 135 13.46 -6.31 6.08
N LEU A 136 12.94 -5.83 7.20
CA LEU A 136 13.05 -4.44 7.62
C LEU A 136 14.15 -4.34 8.68
N ARG A 137 15.13 -3.48 8.44
CA ARG A 137 16.23 -3.26 9.36
C ARG A 137 16.25 -1.79 9.77
N SER A 138 16.25 -1.53 11.07
CA SER A 138 16.36 -0.16 11.59
C SER A 138 17.79 0.23 11.87
N ASP A 139 18.09 1.54 11.81
CA ASP A 139 19.36 2.12 12.22
C ASP A 139 19.69 1.93 13.71
N ARG A 140 18.73 1.43 14.50
CA ARG A 140 18.91 1.05 15.91
C ARG A 140 19.14 -0.45 16.13
N GLY A 141 19.40 -1.19 15.05
CA GLY A 141 19.79 -2.59 15.09
C GLY A 141 18.65 -3.60 15.21
N ALA A 142 17.39 -3.16 15.17
CA ALA A 142 16.26 -4.07 15.08
C ALA A 142 16.11 -4.60 13.65
N GLU A 143 15.90 -5.91 13.52
CA GLU A 143 15.60 -6.58 12.25
C GLU A 143 14.30 -7.37 12.41
N VAL A 144 13.38 -7.22 11.44
CA VAL A 144 12.09 -7.89 11.44
C VAL A 144 11.82 -8.46 10.04
N HIS A 145 11.45 -9.75 10.01
CA HIS A 145 10.93 -10.42 8.83
C HIS A 145 9.41 -10.27 8.80
N THR A 146 8.87 -9.70 7.73
CA THR A 146 7.44 -9.47 7.59
C THR A 146 6.99 -9.64 6.14
N LEU A 147 5.72 -9.41 5.87
CA LEU A 147 5.17 -9.41 4.52
C LEU A 147 4.85 -7.97 4.09
N ALA A 148 5.07 -7.65 2.84
CA ALA A 148 4.62 -6.39 2.26
C ALA A 148 3.82 -6.65 0.98
N ALA A 149 2.81 -5.83 0.74
CA ALA A 149 2.04 -5.89 -0.49
C ALA A 149 2.93 -5.71 -1.72
N ARG A 150 2.59 -6.37 -2.80
CA ARG A 150 3.32 -6.28 -4.08
C ARG A 150 3.00 -4.97 -4.79
N PRO A 151 3.89 -4.49 -5.68
CA PRO A 151 3.77 -3.16 -6.26
C PRO A 151 2.50 -2.97 -7.11
N GLY A 152 2.03 -3.96 -7.84
CA GLY A 152 0.77 -3.87 -8.59
C GLY A 152 -0.45 -3.70 -7.68
N ALA A 153 -0.51 -4.45 -6.56
CA ALA A 153 -1.57 -4.31 -5.58
C ALA A 153 -1.54 -2.94 -4.89
N LEU A 154 -0.35 -2.41 -4.58
CA LEU A 154 -0.19 -1.06 -4.02
C LEU A 154 -0.72 0.01 -4.98
N ILE A 155 -0.43 -0.09 -6.28
CA ILE A 155 -0.97 0.83 -7.29
C ILE A 155 -2.50 0.77 -7.31
N ALA A 156 -3.11 -0.41 -7.33
CA ALA A 156 -4.56 -0.56 -7.32
C ALA A 156 -5.22 0.05 -6.07
N MET A 157 -4.65 -0.21 -4.88
CA MET A 157 -5.09 0.41 -3.62
C MET A 157 -4.98 1.94 -3.66
N LYS A 158 -3.88 2.48 -4.20
CA LYS A 158 -3.64 3.92 -4.31
C LYS A 158 -4.59 4.59 -5.30
N LEU A 159 -4.85 3.98 -6.45
CA LEU A 159 -5.84 4.48 -7.42
C LEU A 159 -7.22 4.66 -6.79
N GLN A 160 -7.64 3.73 -5.93
CA GLN A 160 -8.89 3.82 -5.19
C GLN A 160 -8.85 4.91 -4.12
N SER A 161 -7.75 4.98 -3.35
CA SER A 161 -7.66 5.86 -2.17
C SER A 161 -7.67 7.36 -2.51
N ILE A 162 -7.17 7.76 -3.69
CA ILE A 162 -7.17 9.15 -4.15
C ILE A 162 -8.56 9.78 -4.08
N MET A 163 -9.63 9.02 -4.36
CA MET A 163 -11.01 9.51 -4.35
C MET A 163 -11.49 9.96 -2.96
N ASN A 164 -10.97 9.34 -1.91
CA ASN A 164 -11.53 9.41 -0.55
C ASN A 164 -10.64 10.19 0.44
N ARG A 165 -9.54 10.77 -0.03
CA ARG A 165 -8.56 11.43 0.87
C ARG A 165 -8.48 12.94 0.69
N GLY A 166 -8.13 13.66 1.77
CA GLY A 166 -7.85 15.09 1.72
C GLY A 166 -6.60 15.40 0.86
N ALA A 167 -6.52 16.65 0.38
CA ALA A 167 -5.58 17.08 -0.66
C ALA A 167 -4.09 16.72 -0.43
N ALA A 168 -3.61 16.69 0.82
CA ALA A 168 -2.21 16.34 1.11
C ALA A 168 -1.93 14.84 0.89
N LYS A 169 -2.85 13.96 1.32
CA LYS A 169 -2.73 12.51 1.11
C LYS A 169 -2.97 12.15 -0.37
N GLU A 170 -3.84 12.87 -1.07
CA GLU A 170 -4.04 12.75 -2.51
C GLU A 170 -2.72 12.93 -3.27
N ALA A 171 -1.96 14.00 -2.96
CA ALA A 171 -0.67 14.27 -3.59
C ALA A 171 0.34 13.13 -3.39
N THR A 172 0.42 12.62 -2.16
CA THR A 172 1.31 11.51 -1.82
C THR A 172 0.91 10.22 -2.53
N ASP A 173 -0.39 9.90 -2.59
CA ASP A 173 -0.87 8.69 -3.23
C ASP A 173 -0.62 8.71 -4.75
N VAL A 174 -0.81 9.85 -5.40
CA VAL A 174 -0.45 10.01 -6.83
C VAL A 174 1.06 9.86 -7.03
N LEU A 175 1.88 10.49 -6.19
CA LEU A 175 3.33 10.38 -6.30
C LEU A 175 3.81 8.94 -6.07
N ASP A 176 3.22 8.22 -5.11
CA ASP A 176 3.50 6.80 -4.88
C ASP A 176 3.21 5.98 -6.15
N ILE A 177 2.09 6.23 -6.85
CA ILE A 177 1.78 5.56 -8.13
C ILE A 177 2.83 5.88 -9.19
N VAL A 178 3.19 7.15 -9.35
CA VAL A 178 4.22 7.59 -10.30
C VAL A 178 5.53 6.85 -10.03
N ARG A 179 5.98 6.84 -8.77
CA ARG A 179 7.22 6.18 -8.36
C ARG A 179 7.16 4.67 -8.58
N LEU A 180 6.10 3.98 -8.15
CA LEU A 180 5.95 2.53 -8.36
C LEU A 180 5.90 2.14 -9.84
N THR A 181 5.30 2.98 -10.69
CA THR A 181 5.16 2.69 -12.12
C THR A 181 6.46 2.90 -12.90
N LEU A 182 7.26 3.92 -12.52
CA LEU A 182 8.48 4.32 -13.23
C LEU A 182 9.77 3.80 -12.59
N ASP A 183 9.70 3.19 -11.40
CA ASP A 183 10.88 2.71 -10.67
C ASP A 183 11.63 1.63 -11.47
N PRO A 184 12.96 1.73 -11.61
CA PRO A 184 13.75 0.77 -12.38
C PRO A 184 13.72 -0.66 -11.82
N GLN A 185 13.48 -0.83 -10.50
CA GLN A 185 13.45 -2.13 -9.85
C GLN A 185 12.06 -2.79 -9.90
N CYS A 186 10.98 -2.04 -9.66
CA CYS A 186 9.66 -2.61 -9.53
C CYS A 186 8.65 -2.20 -10.61
N GLY A 187 8.97 -1.22 -11.47
CA GLY A 187 8.02 -0.68 -12.43
C GLY A 187 7.54 -1.71 -13.47
N GLU A 188 8.42 -2.54 -14.01
CA GLU A 188 8.02 -3.63 -14.92
C GLU A 188 7.18 -4.67 -14.19
N THR A 189 7.61 -5.07 -12.99
CA THR A 189 6.86 -6.02 -12.14
C THR A 189 5.47 -5.50 -11.82
N SER A 190 5.34 -4.21 -11.46
CA SER A 190 4.05 -3.61 -11.14
C SER A 190 3.06 -3.68 -12.31
N ARG A 191 3.53 -3.43 -13.53
CA ARG A 191 2.72 -3.48 -14.76
C ARG A 191 2.32 -4.91 -15.11
N THR A 192 3.25 -5.86 -15.00
CA THR A 192 2.97 -7.28 -15.22
C THR A 192 1.91 -7.78 -14.23
N GLU A 193 2.07 -7.46 -12.96
CA GLU A 193 1.08 -7.83 -11.93
C GLU A 193 -0.30 -7.23 -12.19
N LEU A 194 -0.36 -5.98 -12.64
CA LEU A 194 -1.64 -5.34 -13.00
C LEU A 194 -2.28 -6.02 -14.23
N ALA A 195 -1.48 -6.43 -15.22
CA ALA A 195 -1.97 -7.14 -16.39
C ALA A 195 -2.52 -8.53 -16.03
N ASP A 196 -1.91 -9.21 -15.07
CA ASP A 196 -2.30 -10.54 -14.60
C ASP A 196 -3.43 -10.51 -13.53
N ALA A 197 -3.83 -9.31 -13.07
CA ALA A 197 -4.86 -9.17 -12.05
C ALA A 197 -6.24 -9.60 -12.58
N GLY A 198 -7.15 -9.93 -11.65
CA GLY A 198 -8.52 -10.32 -11.99
C GLY A 198 -9.25 -9.26 -12.83
N ASN A 199 -10.06 -9.69 -13.79
CA ASN A 199 -10.69 -8.83 -14.80
C ASN A 199 -11.48 -7.66 -14.17
N GLN A 200 -12.26 -7.91 -13.11
CA GLN A 200 -13.05 -6.87 -12.46
C GLN A 200 -12.17 -5.80 -11.79
N LEU A 201 -11.10 -6.23 -11.10
CA LEU A 201 -10.12 -5.31 -10.51
C LEU A 201 -9.49 -4.43 -11.59
N ARG A 202 -9.06 -5.04 -12.71
CA ARG A 202 -8.44 -4.31 -13.83
C ARG A 202 -9.39 -3.26 -14.42
N GLN A 203 -10.66 -3.62 -14.64
CA GLN A 203 -11.66 -2.69 -15.17
C GLN A 203 -11.90 -1.49 -14.27
N ASP A 204 -12.00 -1.72 -12.95
CA ASP A 204 -12.20 -0.65 -11.99
C ASP A 204 -10.92 0.20 -11.81
N ALA A 205 -9.74 -0.43 -11.74
CA ALA A 205 -8.46 0.28 -11.71
C ALA A 205 -8.23 1.12 -12.99
N LEU A 206 -8.62 0.60 -14.17
CA LEU A 206 -8.53 1.31 -15.44
C LEU A 206 -9.35 2.61 -15.44
N ARG A 207 -10.58 2.57 -14.90
CA ARG A 207 -11.43 3.78 -14.77
C ARG A 207 -10.76 4.84 -13.91
N HIS A 208 -10.16 4.44 -12.80
CA HIS A 208 -9.44 5.36 -11.90
C HIS A 208 -8.16 5.89 -12.53
N ALA A 209 -7.38 5.04 -13.21
CA ALA A 209 -6.18 5.47 -13.92
C ALA A 209 -6.52 6.48 -15.02
N HIS A 210 -7.56 6.22 -15.83
CA HIS A 210 -8.04 7.14 -16.86
C HIS A 210 -8.46 8.49 -16.26
N LEU A 211 -9.24 8.46 -15.17
CA LEU A 211 -9.71 9.67 -14.50
C LEU A 211 -8.54 10.55 -14.03
N TRP A 212 -7.52 9.97 -13.39
CA TRP A 212 -6.44 10.74 -12.76
C TRP A 212 -5.34 11.14 -13.72
N PHE A 213 -4.97 10.26 -14.64
CA PHE A 213 -3.80 10.45 -15.50
C PHE A 213 -4.16 10.95 -16.91
N ILE A 214 -5.44 10.87 -17.32
CA ILE A 214 -5.90 11.35 -18.63
C ILE A 214 -6.87 12.53 -18.44
N GLU A 215 -8.05 12.31 -17.88
CA GLU A 215 -9.08 13.36 -17.81
C GLU A 215 -8.70 14.53 -16.90
N ARG A 216 -8.01 14.23 -15.78
CA ARG A 216 -7.62 15.22 -14.75
C ARG A 216 -6.11 15.42 -14.66
N ALA A 217 -5.34 15.10 -15.69
CA ALA A 217 -3.88 15.16 -15.70
C ALA A 217 -3.31 16.49 -15.20
N ASP A 218 -3.83 17.64 -15.69
CA ASP A 218 -3.40 18.97 -15.25
C ASP A 218 -3.69 19.23 -13.76
N ARG A 219 -4.84 18.79 -13.26
CA ARG A 219 -5.17 18.89 -11.83
C ARG A 219 -4.25 18.01 -11.01
N THR A 220 -4.04 16.80 -11.44
CA THR A 220 -3.18 15.81 -10.81
C THR A 220 -1.75 16.33 -10.70
N LEU A 221 -1.20 16.92 -11.77
CA LEU A 221 0.11 17.56 -11.76
C LEU A 221 0.20 18.70 -10.74
N ARG A 222 -0.81 19.57 -10.71
CA ARG A 222 -0.83 20.67 -9.73
C ARG A 222 -0.90 20.16 -8.28
N VAL A 223 -1.60 19.06 -8.04
CA VAL A 223 -1.72 18.46 -6.71
C VAL A 223 -0.38 17.85 -6.27
N VAL A 224 0.25 17.05 -7.12
CA VAL A 224 1.55 16.43 -6.82
C VAL A 224 2.62 17.45 -6.52
N ARG A 225 2.69 18.55 -7.30
CA ARG A 225 3.68 19.61 -7.11
C ARG A 225 3.51 20.43 -5.83
N LYS A 226 2.42 20.26 -5.08
CA LYS A 226 2.23 20.92 -3.77
C LYS A 226 3.08 20.33 -2.66
N ILE A 227 3.52 19.08 -2.79
CA ILE A 227 4.41 18.46 -1.83
C ILE A 227 5.87 18.57 -2.29
N PRO A 228 6.82 18.70 -1.35
CA PRO A 228 8.24 18.89 -1.69
C PRO A 228 8.78 17.81 -2.62
N GLU A 229 8.45 16.55 -2.33
CA GLU A 229 8.94 15.37 -3.04
C GLU A 229 8.38 15.24 -4.47
N GLY A 230 7.29 15.93 -4.75
CA GLY A 230 6.62 15.91 -6.05
C GLY A 230 6.90 17.13 -6.94
N ARG A 231 7.71 18.11 -6.49
CA ARG A 231 7.95 19.38 -7.22
C ARG A 231 8.52 19.19 -8.61
N ASP A 232 9.38 18.21 -8.78
CA ASP A 232 10.09 17.94 -10.05
C ASP A 232 9.28 17.04 -10.99
N THR A 233 8.08 16.57 -10.57
CA THR A 233 7.20 15.79 -11.45
C THR A 233 6.76 16.63 -12.64
N THR A 234 6.93 16.10 -13.83
CA THR A 234 6.58 16.77 -15.10
C THR A 234 5.24 16.29 -15.65
N GLY A 235 4.71 17.03 -16.63
CA GLY A 235 3.53 16.57 -17.39
C GLY A 235 3.83 15.29 -18.17
N ASP A 236 5.05 15.18 -18.71
CA ASP A 236 5.50 14.00 -19.46
C ASP A 236 5.58 12.76 -18.57
N ASP A 237 6.00 12.90 -17.30
CA ASP A 237 5.99 11.79 -16.33
C ASP A 237 4.57 11.28 -16.08
N LEU A 238 3.60 12.19 -15.89
CA LEU A 238 2.20 11.80 -15.67
C LEU A 238 1.59 11.17 -16.93
N GLN A 239 1.89 11.71 -18.11
CA GLN A 239 1.45 11.13 -19.36
C GLN A 239 2.01 9.71 -19.53
N LEU A 240 3.30 9.53 -19.34
CA LEU A 240 3.96 8.22 -19.42
C LEU A 240 3.35 7.21 -18.43
N VAL A 241 3.13 7.63 -17.18
CA VAL A 241 2.45 6.77 -16.18
C VAL A 241 1.05 6.39 -16.64
N GLY A 242 0.27 7.35 -17.15
CA GLY A 242 -1.04 7.09 -17.72
C GLY A 242 -1.00 6.05 -18.83
N GLU A 243 -0.12 6.23 -19.82
CA GLU A 243 0.04 5.30 -20.96
C GLU A 243 0.43 3.89 -20.50
N LEU A 244 1.40 3.78 -19.57
CA LEU A 244 1.86 2.51 -19.04
C LEU A 244 0.77 1.77 -18.25
N LEU A 245 0.03 2.48 -17.38
CA LEU A 245 -1.08 1.90 -16.62
C LEU A 245 -2.24 1.48 -17.53
N MET A 246 -2.62 2.33 -18.49
CA MET A 246 -3.67 2.02 -19.45
C MET A 246 -3.31 0.79 -20.30
N SER A 247 -2.05 0.69 -20.74
CA SER A 247 -1.56 -0.47 -21.48
C SER A 247 -1.65 -1.75 -20.63
N ALA A 248 -1.14 -1.73 -19.39
CA ALA A 248 -1.14 -2.90 -18.51
C ALA A 248 -2.58 -3.37 -18.18
N LEU A 249 -3.48 -2.43 -17.88
CA LEU A 249 -4.84 -2.75 -17.44
C LEU A 249 -5.78 -3.16 -18.60
N ASN A 250 -5.46 -2.79 -19.85
CA ASN A 250 -6.24 -3.16 -21.04
C ASN A 250 -5.76 -4.46 -21.71
N MET A 251 -4.69 -5.09 -21.25
CA MET A 251 -4.21 -6.34 -21.84
C MET A 251 -5.31 -7.41 -21.84
N PRO A 252 -5.59 -8.08 -22.96
CA PRO A 252 -6.48 -9.23 -22.96
C PRO A 252 -5.85 -10.36 -22.12
N VAL A 253 -6.69 -11.05 -21.35
CA VAL A 253 -6.29 -12.26 -20.58
C VAL A 253 -6.16 -13.44 -21.54
#